data_3129cd06e6d502db94d03b781a3e301f
#
_entry.id   3129cd06e6d502db94d03b781a3e301f
#
_cell.length_a   1.000
_cell.length_b   1.000
_cell.length_c   1.000
_cell.angle_alpha   90.00
_cell.angle_beta   90.00
_cell.angle_gamma   90.00
#
_symmetry.space_group_name_H-M   'P 1'
#
loop_
_entity.id
_entity.type
_entity.pdbx_description
1 polymer ?
#
loop_
_entity_poly.entity_id
_entity_poly.type
_entity_poly.pdbx_seq_one_letter_code
_entity_poly.pdbx_strand_id
1 'polypeptide(L)'
;MPLIRSSPCKVNLLLNILGRRPDGFHDLETLFHPVPLCDELTFETDSNSGIQFTCDHPELPTDRSNLVVRAAEQFLAEAQWTGRGVRIHLAKRIPLAAGLGGGSSNAAQTLVGMNDLFGRPLGNDRLDRLAATLGSDVNFFLQDQPARATGRGEQVEPMASFESLRGRGMILYHPGFGISTAWAYRELAQYPEALKGRPGRVEDLERALRSGDLTEAGKHFYNSLEAPALHKYPILELYQSFFREHGAWA
;
A
#
# COMPACT_ATOMS: atom_id res chain seq x y z
N MET A 1 17.22 -15.41 18.54
CA MET A 1 17.03 -13.94 18.57
C MET A 1 15.79 -13.61 17.75
N PRO A 2 14.98 -12.63 18.12
CA PRO A 2 13.84 -12.21 17.31
C PRO A 2 14.29 -11.69 15.96
N LEU A 3 13.51 -11.95 14.92
CA LEU A 3 13.65 -11.35 13.60
C LEU A 3 12.80 -10.08 13.56
N ILE A 4 13.40 -8.93 13.25
CA ILE A 4 12.68 -7.65 13.15
C ILE A 4 12.64 -7.22 11.69
N ARG A 5 11.46 -6.75 11.25
CA ARG A 5 11.25 -6.21 9.91
C ARG A 5 10.52 -4.88 9.95
N SER A 6 11.03 -3.92 9.21
CA SER A 6 10.31 -2.68 8.91
C SER A 6 9.24 -2.93 7.86
N SER A 7 8.07 -2.36 8.07
CA SER A 7 6.91 -2.45 7.19
C SER A 7 6.55 -1.04 6.71
N PRO A 8 7.12 -0.57 5.57
CA PRO A 8 6.97 0.81 5.09
C PRO A 8 5.56 1.07 4.56
N CYS A 9 5.16 2.33 4.51
CA CYS A 9 3.96 2.71 3.79
C CYS A 9 4.24 3.11 2.33
N LYS A 10 3.18 3.42 1.57
CA LYS A 10 3.24 3.94 0.21
C LYS A 10 2.33 5.15 0.06
N VAL A 11 2.63 5.94 -0.94
CA VAL A 11 1.68 6.89 -1.53
C VAL A 11 1.41 6.50 -2.98
N ASN A 12 0.26 6.93 -3.49
CA ASN A 12 0.00 6.93 -4.92
C ASN A 12 0.40 8.31 -5.43
N LEU A 13 1.52 8.41 -6.16
CA LEU A 13 1.83 9.65 -6.90
C LEU A 13 0.83 9.87 -8.02
N LEU A 14 0.23 8.78 -8.50
CA LEU A 14 -0.88 8.82 -9.43
C LEU A 14 -1.80 7.61 -9.16
N LEU A 15 -3.11 7.83 -9.19
CA LEU A 15 -4.13 6.78 -9.23
C LEU A 15 -5.20 7.17 -10.25
N ASN A 16 -5.21 6.49 -11.37
CA ASN A 16 -6.09 6.74 -12.50
C ASN A 16 -6.99 5.52 -12.73
N ILE A 17 -8.29 5.68 -12.52
CA ILE A 17 -9.28 4.64 -12.76
C ILE A 17 -9.69 4.69 -14.24
N LEU A 18 -9.52 3.57 -14.95
CA LEU A 18 -9.78 3.46 -16.39
C LEU A 18 -11.20 2.98 -16.69
N GLY A 19 -11.85 2.36 -15.74
CA GLY A 19 -13.23 1.88 -15.89
C GLY A 19 -13.61 0.82 -14.89
N ARG A 20 -14.90 0.47 -14.88
CA ARG A 20 -15.44 -0.61 -14.06
C ARG A 20 -15.39 -1.93 -14.82
N ARG A 21 -14.92 -2.98 -14.16
CA ARG A 21 -14.83 -4.34 -14.70
C ARG A 21 -16.15 -5.12 -14.50
N PRO A 22 -16.39 -6.17 -15.29
CA PRO A 22 -17.53 -7.06 -15.10
C PRO A 22 -17.53 -7.78 -13.73
N ASP A 23 -16.35 -8.01 -13.13
CA ASP A 23 -16.19 -8.64 -11.82
C ASP A 23 -16.48 -7.69 -10.64
N GLY A 24 -16.89 -6.45 -10.94
CA GLY A 24 -17.26 -5.43 -9.96
C GLY A 24 -16.09 -4.59 -9.45
N PHE A 25 -14.84 -4.97 -9.76
CA PHE A 25 -13.65 -4.18 -9.52
C PHE A 25 -13.47 -3.07 -10.58
N HIS A 26 -12.35 -2.34 -10.50
CA HIS A 26 -12.00 -1.32 -11.45
C HIS A 26 -10.65 -1.64 -12.09
N ASP A 27 -10.53 -1.40 -13.40
CA ASP A 27 -9.24 -1.31 -14.05
C ASP A 27 -8.62 0.04 -13.72
N LEU A 28 -7.35 0.02 -13.37
CA LEU A 28 -6.59 1.22 -13.01
C LEU A 28 -5.16 1.18 -13.52
N GLU A 29 -4.55 2.33 -13.55
CA GLU A 29 -3.10 2.50 -13.56
C GLU A 29 -2.70 3.39 -12.38
N THR A 30 -1.61 3.03 -11.72
CA THR A 30 -1.12 3.79 -10.57
C THR A 30 0.40 3.80 -10.54
N LEU A 31 0.96 4.87 -9.97
CA LEU A 31 2.37 4.96 -9.64
C LEU A 31 2.52 4.97 -8.12
N PHE A 32 2.93 3.83 -7.58
CA PHE A 32 3.26 3.70 -6.17
C PHE A 32 4.66 4.22 -5.86
N HIS A 33 4.80 4.91 -4.74
CA HIS A 33 6.09 5.32 -4.22
C HIS A 33 6.20 4.93 -2.74
N PRO A 34 7.25 4.17 -2.34
CA PRO A 34 7.44 3.81 -0.95
C PRO A 34 7.83 5.03 -0.12
N VAL A 35 7.35 5.09 1.12
CA VAL A 35 7.65 6.18 2.05
C VAL A 35 8.21 5.58 3.33
N PRO A 36 9.29 6.14 3.93
CA PRO A 36 9.97 5.58 5.09
C PRO A 36 9.24 5.82 6.44
N LEU A 37 7.91 5.96 6.43
CA LEU A 37 7.07 5.83 7.60
C LEU A 37 6.70 4.35 7.73
N CYS A 38 7.18 3.68 8.79
CA CYS A 38 7.12 2.24 8.92
C CYS A 38 6.41 1.81 10.21
N ASP A 39 5.62 0.75 10.10
CA ASP A 39 5.34 -0.14 11.23
C ASP A 39 6.53 -1.06 11.47
N GLU A 40 6.57 -1.76 12.58
CA GLU A 40 7.58 -2.76 12.89
C GLU A 40 6.93 -4.10 13.23
N LEU A 41 7.44 -5.16 12.62
CA LEU A 41 7.03 -6.53 12.88
C LEU A 41 8.17 -7.30 13.52
N THR A 42 7.91 -7.93 14.65
CA THR A 42 8.86 -8.82 15.34
C THR A 42 8.35 -10.26 15.27
N PHE A 43 9.22 -11.18 14.88
CA PHE A 43 8.91 -12.60 14.71
C PHE A 43 9.81 -13.45 15.61
N GLU A 44 9.20 -14.41 16.31
CA GLU A 44 9.91 -15.41 17.09
C GLU A 44 9.29 -16.79 16.87
N THR A 45 10.12 -17.84 16.84
CA THR A 45 9.60 -19.20 16.85
C THR A 45 9.01 -19.52 18.23
N ASP A 46 7.86 -20.21 18.25
CA ASP A 46 7.23 -20.71 19.48
C ASP A 46 7.37 -22.22 19.60
N SER A 47 7.56 -22.72 20.82
CA SER A 47 7.55 -24.16 21.09
C SER A 47 6.17 -24.79 20.88
N ASN A 48 5.11 -24.01 21.10
CA ASN A 48 3.74 -24.41 20.83
C ASN A 48 3.45 -24.24 19.33
N SER A 49 2.61 -25.10 18.77
CA SER A 49 2.16 -24.95 17.39
C SER A 49 1.18 -23.77 17.23
N GLY A 50 1.09 -23.22 16.02
CA GLY A 50 0.13 -22.17 15.68
C GLY A 50 0.72 -20.77 15.64
N ILE A 51 -0.17 -19.78 15.52
CA ILE A 51 0.17 -18.37 15.39
C ILE A 51 -0.33 -17.63 16.63
N GLN A 52 0.58 -16.91 17.28
CA GLN A 52 0.24 -15.95 18.33
C GLN A 52 0.53 -14.56 17.79
N PHE A 53 -0.51 -13.75 17.61
CA PHE A 53 -0.40 -12.38 17.12
C PHE A 53 -0.79 -11.38 18.21
N THR A 54 0.03 -10.35 18.38
CA THR A 54 -0.22 -9.22 19.27
C THR A 54 0.03 -7.91 18.53
N CYS A 55 -0.67 -6.85 18.96
CA CYS A 55 -0.49 -5.50 18.41
C CYS A 55 -0.59 -4.48 19.54
N ASP A 56 0.19 -3.40 19.46
CA ASP A 56 0.13 -2.27 20.41
C ASP A 56 -1.03 -1.30 20.12
N HIS A 57 -1.73 -1.43 18.98
CA HIS A 57 -2.85 -0.57 18.62
C HIS A 57 -4.19 -1.22 19.01
N PRO A 58 -4.98 -0.60 19.92
CA PRO A 58 -6.17 -1.24 20.50
C PRO A 58 -7.32 -1.47 19.51
N GLU A 59 -7.40 -0.69 18.44
CA GLU A 59 -8.46 -0.82 17.43
C GLU A 59 -8.20 -1.91 16.38
N LEU A 60 -6.97 -2.48 16.36
CA LEU A 60 -6.66 -3.53 15.41
C LEU A 60 -7.03 -4.90 15.98
N PRO A 61 -7.82 -5.69 15.23
CA PRO A 61 -8.14 -7.05 15.62
C PRO A 61 -6.88 -7.92 15.63
N THR A 62 -6.83 -8.86 16.57
CA THR A 62 -5.73 -9.84 16.68
C THR A 62 -6.14 -11.24 16.20
N ASP A 63 -7.29 -11.35 15.56
CA ASP A 63 -7.84 -12.58 15.00
C ASP A 63 -7.64 -12.66 13.47
N ARG A 64 -8.32 -13.62 12.82
CA ARG A 64 -8.28 -13.85 11.36
C ARG A 64 -8.79 -12.70 10.48
N SER A 65 -9.41 -11.68 11.05
CA SER A 65 -9.77 -10.48 10.31
C SER A 65 -8.55 -9.60 10.02
N ASN A 66 -7.45 -9.77 10.76
CA ASN A 66 -6.19 -9.07 10.52
C ASN A 66 -5.38 -9.72 9.39
N LEU A 67 -4.87 -8.90 8.48
CA LEU A 67 -4.07 -9.37 7.34
C LEU A 67 -2.76 -10.06 7.75
N VAL A 68 -2.15 -9.67 8.89
CA VAL A 68 -0.95 -10.34 9.43
C VAL A 68 -1.26 -11.80 9.76
N VAL A 69 -2.37 -12.06 10.46
CA VAL A 69 -2.79 -13.42 10.82
C VAL A 69 -3.09 -14.23 9.57
N ARG A 70 -3.83 -13.65 8.61
CA ARG A 70 -4.13 -14.32 7.33
C ARG A 70 -2.89 -14.65 6.53
N ALA A 71 -1.93 -13.72 6.45
CA ALA A 71 -0.66 -13.93 5.77
C ALA A 71 0.14 -15.06 6.41
N ALA A 72 0.21 -15.09 7.74
CA ALA A 72 0.90 -16.13 8.47
C ALA A 72 0.25 -17.51 8.28
N GLU A 73 -1.09 -17.61 8.33
CA GLU A 73 -1.82 -18.85 8.07
C GLU A 73 -1.58 -19.37 6.65
N GLN A 74 -1.69 -18.50 5.65
CA GLN A 74 -1.46 -18.88 4.25
C GLN A 74 -0.02 -19.31 4.01
N PHE A 75 0.95 -18.62 4.63
CA PHE A 75 2.36 -19.02 4.55
C PHE A 75 2.59 -20.42 5.12
N LEU A 76 2.09 -20.71 6.33
CA LEU A 76 2.25 -22.01 6.97
C LEU A 76 1.61 -23.13 6.15
N ALA A 77 0.44 -22.86 5.58
CA ALA A 77 -0.26 -23.84 4.71
C ALA A 77 0.51 -24.11 3.41
N GLU A 78 0.99 -23.06 2.72
CA GLU A 78 1.74 -23.18 1.46
C GLU A 78 3.11 -23.85 1.69
N ALA A 79 3.78 -23.54 2.80
CA ALA A 79 5.05 -24.15 3.18
C ALA A 79 4.88 -25.59 3.73
N GLN A 80 3.65 -26.07 3.91
CA GLN A 80 3.33 -27.34 4.57
C GLN A 80 4.05 -27.50 5.92
N TRP A 81 4.11 -26.39 6.66
CA TRP A 81 4.87 -26.33 7.90
C TRP A 81 4.11 -26.99 9.07
N THR A 82 4.68 -28.03 9.62
CA THR A 82 4.10 -28.81 10.75
C THR A 82 4.91 -28.69 12.05
N GLY A 83 5.92 -27.83 12.06
CA GLY A 83 6.85 -27.67 13.17
C GLY A 83 6.38 -26.69 14.24
N ARG A 84 7.32 -25.93 14.78
CA ARG A 84 7.06 -24.91 15.81
C ARG A 84 6.12 -23.83 15.29
N GLY A 85 5.38 -23.21 16.20
CA GLY A 85 4.58 -22.04 15.90
C GLY A 85 5.41 -20.76 15.78
N VAL A 86 4.71 -19.66 15.60
CA VAL A 86 5.30 -18.33 15.49
C VAL A 86 4.56 -17.35 16.39
N ARG A 87 5.32 -16.51 17.08
CA ARG A 87 4.83 -15.29 17.72
C ARG A 87 5.15 -14.11 16.84
N ILE A 88 4.15 -13.29 16.57
CA ILE A 88 4.27 -12.09 15.77
C ILE A 88 3.76 -10.91 16.61
N HIS A 89 4.59 -9.87 16.73
CA HIS A 89 4.18 -8.62 17.34
C HIS A 89 4.25 -7.49 16.30
N LEU A 90 3.18 -6.69 16.24
CA LEU A 90 3.10 -5.51 15.38
C LEU A 90 3.10 -4.24 16.23
N ALA A 91 4.15 -3.42 16.08
CA ALA A 91 4.18 -2.05 16.58
C ALA A 91 3.67 -1.10 15.49
N LYS A 92 2.48 -0.52 15.69
CA LYS A 92 1.75 0.25 14.68
C LYS A 92 2.07 1.73 14.76
N ARG A 93 2.49 2.33 13.63
CA ARG A 93 2.82 3.75 13.48
C ARG A 93 2.13 4.39 12.28
N ILE A 94 1.88 3.62 11.22
CA ILE A 94 1.17 4.09 10.04
C ILE A 94 -0.31 4.27 10.42
N PRO A 95 -0.93 5.45 10.20
CA PRO A 95 -2.33 5.69 10.53
C PRO A 95 -3.28 4.69 9.86
N LEU A 96 -4.35 4.31 10.57
CA LEU A 96 -5.37 3.42 10.03
C LEU A 96 -6.25 4.14 9.00
N ALA A 97 -6.70 3.41 7.98
CA ALA A 97 -7.62 3.90 6.94
C ALA A 97 -7.16 5.21 6.25
N ALA A 98 -5.84 5.44 6.18
CA ALA A 98 -5.25 6.64 5.60
C ALA A 98 -4.86 6.50 4.11
N GLY A 99 -5.17 5.38 3.45
CA GLY A 99 -4.78 5.14 2.05
C GLY A 99 -3.29 4.80 1.85
N LEU A 100 -2.52 4.68 2.94
CA LEU A 100 -1.06 4.49 2.93
C LEU A 100 -0.61 3.02 2.77
N GLY A 101 -1.53 2.09 2.62
CA GLY A 101 -1.21 0.68 2.40
C GLY A 101 -0.64 -0.07 3.62
N GLY A 102 -0.72 0.48 4.85
CA GLY A 102 -0.08 -0.09 6.03
C GLY A 102 -0.47 -1.54 6.31
N GLY A 103 -1.75 -1.90 6.21
CA GLY A 103 -2.20 -3.29 6.39
C GLY A 103 -1.65 -4.25 5.32
N SER A 104 -1.59 -3.80 4.07
CA SER A 104 -1.00 -4.57 2.96
C SER A 104 0.51 -4.74 3.13
N SER A 105 1.19 -3.70 3.59
CA SER A 105 2.61 -3.77 3.94
C SER A 105 2.86 -4.77 5.07
N ASN A 106 2.06 -4.69 6.16
CA ASN A 106 2.19 -5.64 7.26
C ASN A 106 2.00 -7.09 6.78
N ALA A 107 1.04 -7.36 5.88
CA ALA A 107 0.84 -8.68 5.30
C ALA A 107 2.05 -9.15 4.47
N ALA A 108 2.55 -8.30 3.57
CA ALA A 108 3.72 -8.62 2.75
C ALA A 108 4.96 -8.89 3.60
N GLN A 109 5.24 -8.00 4.57
CA GLN A 109 6.37 -8.17 5.47
C GLN A 109 6.19 -9.37 6.41
N THR A 110 4.96 -9.81 6.66
CA THR A 110 4.70 -11.08 7.36
C THR A 110 5.09 -12.26 6.49
N LEU A 111 4.71 -12.30 5.22
CA LEU A 111 5.12 -13.37 4.30
C LEU A 111 6.65 -13.47 4.20
N VAL A 112 7.33 -12.34 4.00
CA VAL A 112 8.80 -12.30 3.88
C VAL A 112 9.47 -12.64 5.20
N GLY A 113 8.99 -12.09 6.33
CA GLY A 113 9.55 -12.34 7.66
C GLY A 113 9.43 -13.80 8.08
N MET A 114 8.29 -14.43 7.82
CA MET A 114 8.13 -15.86 8.07
C MET A 114 9.00 -16.69 7.13
N ASN A 115 9.13 -16.30 5.87
CA ASN A 115 10.01 -17.00 4.93
C ASN A 115 11.46 -16.97 5.41
N ASP A 116 11.95 -15.82 5.88
CA ASP A 116 13.29 -15.69 6.46
C ASP A 116 13.44 -16.49 7.77
N LEU A 117 12.45 -16.41 8.66
CA LEU A 117 12.46 -17.10 9.97
C LEU A 117 12.54 -18.63 9.81
N PHE A 118 11.88 -19.18 8.80
CA PHE A 118 11.81 -20.62 8.55
C PHE A 118 12.81 -21.10 7.48
N GLY A 119 13.83 -20.30 7.14
CA GLY A 119 14.92 -20.72 6.25
C GLY A 119 14.57 -20.67 4.76
N ARG A 120 13.62 -19.84 4.37
CA ARG A 120 13.21 -19.55 2.98
C ARG A 120 12.64 -20.74 2.22
N PRO A 121 11.64 -21.45 2.76
CA PRO A 121 11.05 -22.60 2.09
C PRO A 121 10.27 -22.22 0.82
N LEU A 122 9.84 -20.95 0.67
CA LEU A 122 9.08 -20.48 -0.49
C LEU A 122 9.95 -19.59 -1.39
N GLY A 123 9.92 -19.85 -2.69
CA GLY A 123 10.49 -18.92 -3.68
C GLY A 123 9.58 -17.73 -3.97
N ASN A 124 10.12 -16.71 -4.64
CA ASN A 124 9.44 -15.44 -4.91
C ASN A 124 8.08 -15.63 -5.60
N ASP A 125 7.98 -16.49 -6.62
CA ASP A 125 6.71 -16.76 -7.33
C ASP A 125 5.59 -17.25 -6.41
N ARG A 126 5.94 -18.01 -5.35
CA ARG A 126 4.96 -18.47 -4.36
C ARG A 126 4.55 -17.34 -3.43
N LEU A 127 5.51 -16.51 -2.99
CA LEU A 127 5.21 -15.33 -2.18
C LEU A 127 4.33 -14.34 -2.95
N ASP A 128 4.60 -14.11 -4.23
CA ASP A 128 3.78 -13.26 -5.09
C ASP A 128 2.34 -13.75 -5.21
N ARG A 129 2.15 -15.07 -5.41
CA ARG A 129 0.79 -15.65 -5.44
C ARG A 129 0.05 -15.49 -4.12
N LEU A 130 0.72 -15.72 -3.00
CA LEU A 130 0.12 -15.51 -1.68
C LEU A 130 -0.27 -14.05 -1.47
N ALA A 131 0.62 -13.12 -1.80
CA ALA A 131 0.38 -11.69 -1.71
C ALA A 131 -0.87 -11.26 -2.50
N ALA A 132 -1.02 -11.72 -3.74
CA ALA A 132 -2.17 -11.41 -4.60
C ALA A 132 -3.52 -11.88 -4.02
N THR A 133 -3.54 -12.95 -3.21
CA THR A 133 -4.76 -13.41 -2.53
C THR A 133 -5.12 -12.59 -1.29
N LEU A 134 -4.15 -11.90 -0.70
CA LEU A 134 -4.34 -11.10 0.51
C LEU A 134 -4.90 -9.72 0.21
N GLY A 135 -4.49 -9.12 -0.90
CA GLY A 135 -4.98 -7.81 -1.33
C GLY A 135 -4.18 -7.23 -2.50
N SER A 136 -4.81 -6.31 -3.25
CA SER A 136 -4.24 -5.74 -4.49
C SER A 136 -2.90 -5.00 -4.27
N ASP A 137 -2.72 -4.35 -3.11
CA ASP A 137 -1.50 -3.59 -2.82
C ASP A 137 -0.39 -4.45 -2.18
N VAL A 138 -0.65 -5.73 -1.84
CA VAL A 138 0.30 -6.55 -1.07
C VAL A 138 1.55 -6.87 -1.88
N ASN A 139 1.40 -7.19 -3.18
CA ASN A 139 2.52 -7.49 -4.07
C ASN A 139 3.51 -6.33 -4.17
N PHE A 140 3.04 -5.07 -4.13
CA PHE A 140 3.92 -3.91 -4.14
C PHE A 140 4.93 -3.94 -2.99
N PHE A 141 4.54 -4.40 -1.81
CA PHE A 141 5.39 -4.40 -0.62
C PHE A 141 6.33 -5.63 -0.49
N LEU A 142 6.35 -6.52 -1.48
CA LEU A 142 7.37 -7.57 -1.58
C LEU A 142 8.70 -7.05 -2.12
N GLN A 143 8.73 -5.80 -2.59
CA GLN A 143 9.90 -5.08 -3.10
C GLN A 143 9.93 -3.66 -2.52
N ASP A 144 11.00 -2.90 -2.71
CA ASP A 144 11.27 -1.61 -2.06
C ASP A 144 11.41 -0.44 -3.05
N GLN A 145 11.16 -0.68 -4.34
CA GLN A 145 11.27 0.32 -5.39
C GLN A 145 9.91 1.00 -5.66
N PRO A 146 9.89 2.22 -6.25
CA PRO A 146 8.69 2.71 -6.89
C PRO A 146 8.19 1.69 -7.91
N ALA A 147 6.89 1.66 -8.14
CA ALA A 147 6.35 0.71 -9.10
C ALA A 147 5.13 1.28 -9.83
N ARG A 148 5.03 0.96 -11.11
CA ARG A 148 3.78 1.03 -11.84
C ARG A 148 2.93 -0.18 -11.47
N ALA A 149 1.64 0.02 -11.28
CA ALA A 149 0.72 -1.10 -11.14
C ALA A 149 -0.51 -0.91 -12.04
N THR A 150 -1.00 -2.02 -12.56
CA THR A 150 -2.16 -2.09 -13.48
C THR A 150 -3.13 -3.19 -13.05
N GLY A 151 -4.19 -3.42 -13.86
CA GLY A 151 -5.27 -4.32 -13.47
C GLY A 151 -6.10 -3.71 -12.35
N ARG A 152 -6.23 -4.40 -11.22
CA ARG A 152 -6.84 -3.87 -9.98
C ARG A 152 -5.80 -3.25 -9.04
N GLY A 153 -4.51 -3.16 -9.47
CA GLY A 153 -3.34 -2.77 -8.70
C GLY A 153 -2.39 -3.93 -8.35
N GLU A 154 -2.73 -5.17 -8.72
CA GLU A 154 -1.96 -6.39 -8.42
C GLU A 154 -0.84 -6.68 -9.41
N GLN A 155 -0.90 -6.14 -10.63
CA GLN A 155 0.14 -6.30 -11.64
C GLN A 155 1.21 -5.23 -11.42
N VAL A 156 2.20 -5.54 -10.62
CA VAL A 156 3.23 -4.61 -10.15
C VAL A 156 4.49 -4.75 -11.00
N GLU A 157 4.92 -3.65 -11.63
CA GLU A 157 6.16 -3.53 -12.38
C GLU A 157 7.11 -2.57 -11.65
N PRO A 158 8.19 -3.07 -11.02
CA PRO A 158 9.15 -2.23 -10.34
C PRO A 158 9.84 -1.25 -11.29
N MET A 159 10.13 -0.06 -10.80
CA MET A 159 10.74 1.03 -11.55
C MET A 159 12.00 1.53 -10.82
N ALA A 160 12.97 2.03 -11.57
CA ALA A 160 14.10 2.72 -10.97
C ALA A 160 13.62 3.96 -10.20
N SER A 161 14.25 4.23 -9.06
CA SER A 161 13.98 5.41 -8.23
C SER A 161 14.08 6.71 -9.04
N PHE A 162 13.29 7.70 -8.64
CA PHE A 162 13.29 9.02 -9.27
C PHE A 162 14.32 9.93 -8.60
N GLU A 163 15.41 10.25 -9.30
CA GLU A 163 16.44 11.15 -8.78
C GLU A 163 15.90 12.54 -8.47
N SER A 164 14.86 13.00 -9.18
CA SER A 164 14.18 14.27 -8.92
C SER A 164 13.52 14.36 -7.54
N LEU A 165 13.14 13.22 -6.96
CA LEU A 165 12.53 13.13 -5.63
C LEU A 165 13.56 12.91 -4.53
N ARG A 166 14.82 12.58 -4.87
CA ARG A 166 15.87 12.34 -3.88
C ARG A 166 16.16 13.60 -3.07
N GLY A 167 16.17 13.45 -1.75
CA GLY A 167 16.41 14.58 -0.83
C GLY A 167 15.27 15.60 -0.74
N ARG A 168 14.11 15.31 -1.33
CA ARG A 168 12.91 16.13 -1.17
C ARG A 168 12.12 15.67 0.05
N GLY A 169 11.51 16.64 0.76
CA GLY A 169 10.59 16.36 1.85
C GLY A 169 9.22 15.95 1.32
N MET A 170 8.58 14.98 1.97
CA MET A 170 7.18 14.62 1.75
C MET A 170 6.40 14.89 3.03
N ILE A 171 5.33 15.68 2.92
CA ILE A 171 4.42 15.96 4.03
C ILE A 171 3.21 15.05 3.88
N LEU A 172 2.98 14.21 4.88
CA LEU A 172 1.77 13.41 5.00
C LEU A 172 0.87 14.06 6.07
N TYR A 173 -0.25 14.59 5.64
CA TYR A 173 -1.22 15.19 6.54
C TYR A 173 -2.44 14.28 6.69
N HIS A 174 -2.74 13.87 7.93
CA HIS A 174 -3.91 13.06 8.26
C HIS A 174 -4.91 13.93 9.06
N PRO A 175 -6.15 14.15 8.55
CA PRO A 175 -7.10 15.11 9.15
C PRO A 175 -7.80 14.60 10.41
N GLY A 176 -7.39 13.47 10.99
CA GLY A 176 -7.99 12.86 12.18
C GLY A 176 -9.18 11.95 11.89
N PHE A 177 -9.53 11.74 10.61
CA PHE A 177 -10.58 10.78 10.18
C PHE A 177 -10.12 9.99 8.97
N GLY A 178 -10.59 8.74 8.87
CA GLY A 178 -10.30 7.86 7.73
C GLY A 178 -11.37 7.96 6.63
N ILE A 179 -10.97 7.67 5.39
CA ILE A 179 -11.88 7.52 4.26
C ILE A 179 -11.89 6.05 3.84
N SER A 180 -13.06 5.42 3.91
CA SER A 180 -13.22 4.04 3.45
C SER A 180 -12.96 3.95 1.94
N THR A 181 -11.93 3.20 1.55
CA THR A 181 -11.60 2.94 0.15
C THR A 181 -12.79 2.32 -0.60
N ALA A 182 -13.47 1.35 0.01
CA ALA A 182 -14.64 0.72 -0.57
C ALA A 182 -15.80 1.71 -0.79
N TRP A 183 -15.97 2.69 0.11
CA TRP A 183 -16.93 3.75 -0.05
C TRP A 183 -16.52 4.65 -1.23
N ALA A 184 -15.28 5.12 -1.29
CA ALA A 184 -14.79 6.01 -2.35
C ALA A 184 -14.97 5.39 -3.76
N TYR A 185 -14.63 4.11 -3.92
CA TYR A 185 -14.85 3.39 -5.18
C TYR A 185 -16.36 3.26 -5.54
N ARG A 186 -17.25 3.09 -4.58
CA ARG A 186 -18.70 3.05 -4.88
C ARG A 186 -19.22 4.41 -5.33
N GLU A 187 -18.80 5.48 -4.66
CA GLU A 187 -19.22 6.84 -5.00
C GLU A 187 -18.66 7.31 -6.35
N LEU A 188 -17.57 6.72 -6.81
CA LEU A 188 -16.93 7.08 -8.09
C LEU A 188 -17.89 6.98 -9.29
N ALA A 189 -18.93 6.16 -9.21
CA ALA A 189 -19.97 6.06 -10.23
C ALA A 189 -20.70 7.39 -10.49
N GLN A 190 -20.70 8.32 -9.53
CA GLN A 190 -21.28 9.66 -9.65
C GLN A 190 -20.34 10.67 -10.32
N TYR A 191 -19.09 10.27 -10.62
CA TYR A 191 -18.04 11.11 -11.18
C TYR A 191 -17.48 10.48 -12.47
N PRO A 192 -18.22 10.56 -13.61
CA PRO A 192 -17.86 9.86 -14.86
C PRO A 192 -16.46 10.19 -15.38
N GLU A 193 -16.02 11.44 -15.23
CA GLU A 193 -14.68 11.87 -15.66
C GLU A 193 -13.56 11.21 -14.83
N ALA A 194 -13.79 11.01 -13.53
CA ALA A 194 -12.84 10.33 -12.64
C ALA A 194 -12.89 8.80 -12.79
N LEU A 195 -14.05 8.26 -13.20
CA LEU A 195 -14.25 6.82 -13.42
C LEU A 195 -13.68 6.33 -14.77
N LYS A 196 -13.60 7.21 -15.78
CA LYS A 196 -13.14 6.90 -17.13
C LYS A 196 -11.89 7.71 -17.45
N GLY A 197 -10.85 7.50 -16.66
CA GLY A 197 -9.59 8.21 -16.83
C GLY A 197 -8.92 7.92 -18.18
N ARG A 198 -8.14 8.89 -18.66
CA ARG A 198 -7.34 8.72 -19.89
C ARG A 198 -6.16 7.78 -19.60
N PRO A 199 -5.96 6.69 -20.36
CA PRO A 199 -4.76 5.85 -20.26
C PRO A 199 -3.48 6.65 -20.55
N GLY A 200 -2.36 6.22 -19.96
CA GLY A 200 -1.05 6.84 -20.20
C GLY A 200 -0.70 8.00 -19.27
N ARG A 201 -1.50 8.26 -18.24
CA ARG A 201 -1.17 9.29 -17.24
C ARG A 201 0.07 8.92 -16.43
N VAL A 202 0.30 7.62 -16.18
CA VAL A 202 1.50 7.16 -15.46
C VAL A 202 2.75 7.46 -16.26
N GLU A 203 2.74 7.22 -17.56
CA GLU A 203 3.86 7.51 -18.45
C GLU A 203 4.16 9.01 -18.52
N ASP A 204 3.12 9.86 -18.52
CA ASP A 204 3.30 11.31 -18.53
C ASP A 204 3.96 11.78 -17.22
N LEU A 205 3.48 11.31 -16.05
CA LEU A 205 4.07 11.61 -14.75
C LEU A 205 5.51 11.06 -14.66
N GLU A 206 5.75 9.83 -15.10
CA GLU A 206 7.08 9.23 -15.11
C GLU A 206 8.06 10.08 -15.93
N ARG A 207 7.67 10.50 -17.13
CA ARG A 207 8.50 11.34 -18.00
C ARG A 207 8.85 12.66 -17.32
N ALA A 208 7.88 13.31 -16.68
CA ALA A 208 8.08 14.55 -15.95
C ALA A 208 9.01 14.37 -14.75
N LEU A 209 8.84 13.30 -13.95
CA LEU A 209 9.73 12.99 -12.82
C LEU A 209 11.17 12.69 -13.28
N ARG A 210 11.33 11.97 -14.41
CA ARG A 210 12.67 11.65 -14.95
C ARG A 210 13.36 12.85 -15.59
N SER A 211 12.62 13.85 -16.10
CA SER A 211 13.20 15.09 -16.61
C SER A 211 13.81 15.98 -15.51
N GLY A 212 13.41 15.78 -14.24
CA GLY A 212 13.84 16.59 -13.13
C GLY A 212 13.01 17.85 -12.90
N ASP A 213 12.04 18.15 -13.78
CA ASP A 213 11.14 19.28 -13.62
C ASP A 213 9.96 18.93 -12.70
N LEU A 214 10.11 19.23 -11.40
CA LEU A 214 9.08 18.96 -10.42
C LEU A 214 7.85 19.87 -10.55
N THR A 215 8.01 21.05 -11.17
CA THR A 215 6.87 21.92 -11.47
C THR A 215 6.01 21.32 -12.55
N GLU A 216 6.62 20.75 -13.58
CA GLU A 216 5.90 19.99 -14.60
C GLU A 216 5.29 18.71 -14.01
N ALA A 217 6.07 17.95 -13.22
CA ALA A 217 5.56 16.74 -12.57
C ALA A 217 4.33 17.02 -11.68
N GLY A 218 4.31 18.18 -10.99
CA GLY A 218 3.19 18.62 -10.17
C GLY A 218 1.84 18.69 -10.91
N LYS A 219 1.86 18.96 -12.22
CA LYS A 219 0.65 19.00 -13.06
C LYS A 219 0.09 17.61 -13.39
N HIS A 220 0.89 16.58 -13.20
CA HIS A 220 0.54 15.19 -13.52
C HIS A 220 0.16 14.34 -12.31
N PHE A 221 0.39 14.81 -11.08
CA PHE A 221 -0.15 14.14 -9.89
C PHE A 221 -1.66 14.10 -9.98
N TYR A 222 -2.24 12.93 -9.76
CA TYR A 222 -3.68 12.74 -9.93
C TYR A 222 -4.19 11.57 -9.11
N ASN A 223 -5.40 11.72 -8.56
CA ASN A 223 -6.07 10.62 -7.88
C ASN A 223 -7.58 10.65 -8.21
N SER A 224 -8.05 9.65 -8.95
CA SER A 224 -9.48 9.50 -9.27
C SER A 224 -10.40 9.52 -8.03
N LEU A 225 -9.91 9.09 -6.87
CA LEU A 225 -10.70 9.04 -5.63
C LEU A 225 -10.78 10.39 -4.91
N GLU A 226 -10.08 11.42 -5.38
CA GLU A 226 -10.21 12.78 -4.83
C GLU A 226 -11.62 13.34 -5.02
N ALA A 227 -12.22 13.16 -6.19
CA ALA A 227 -13.53 13.72 -6.50
C ALA A 227 -14.60 13.35 -5.45
N PRO A 228 -14.84 12.08 -5.11
CA PRO A 228 -15.78 11.73 -4.05
C PRO A 228 -15.30 12.15 -2.65
N ALA A 229 -13.98 12.12 -2.40
CA ALA A 229 -13.42 12.47 -1.10
C ALA A 229 -13.59 13.96 -0.79
N LEU A 230 -13.26 14.85 -1.73
CA LEU A 230 -13.39 16.29 -1.57
C LEU A 230 -14.85 16.73 -1.49
N HIS A 231 -15.75 16.08 -2.26
CA HIS A 231 -17.18 16.36 -2.15
C HIS A 231 -17.71 16.04 -0.75
N LYS A 232 -17.33 14.91 -0.17
CA LYS A 232 -17.77 14.51 1.16
C LYS A 232 -17.11 15.32 2.29
N TYR A 233 -15.86 15.68 2.10
CA TYR A 233 -15.02 16.35 3.10
C TYR A 233 -14.34 17.58 2.50
N PRO A 234 -15.09 18.68 2.27
CA PRO A 234 -14.54 19.89 1.62
C PRO A 234 -13.34 20.51 2.36
N ILE A 235 -13.18 20.22 3.66
CA ILE A 235 -12.02 20.65 4.45
C ILE A 235 -10.70 20.17 3.83
N LEU A 236 -10.68 19.05 3.12
CA LEU A 236 -9.48 18.52 2.47
C LEU A 236 -8.98 19.46 1.37
N GLU A 237 -9.88 20.12 0.65
CA GLU A 237 -9.53 21.09 -0.38
C GLU A 237 -8.82 22.32 0.22
N LEU A 238 -9.21 22.75 1.43
CA LEU A 238 -8.54 23.83 2.13
C LEU A 238 -7.11 23.45 2.51
N TYR A 239 -6.88 22.21 2.94
CA TYR A 239 -5.52 21.73 3.22
C TYR A 239 -4.67 21.65 1.95
N GLN A 240 -5.22 21.13 0.85
CA GLN A 240 -4.50 21.08 -0.44
C GLN A 240 -4.13 22.50 -0.90
N SER A 241 -5.08 23.44 -0.87
CA SER A 241 -4.84 24.84 -1.23
C SER A 241 -3.75 25.45 -0.37
N PHE A 242 -3.84 25.27 0.96
CA PHE A 242 -2.82 25.75 1.88
C PHE A 242 -1.42 25.24 1.53
N PHE A 243 -1.25 23.94 1.29
CA PHE A 243 0.05 23.39 0.94
C PHE A 243 0.57 23.91 -0.40
N ARG A 244 -0.30 24.03 -1.42
CA ARG A 244 0.08 24.59 -2.73
C ARG A 244 0.51 26.05 -2.63
N GLU A 245 -0.20 26.87 -1.86
CA GLU A 245 0.16 28.28 -1.60
C GLU A 245 1.51 28.41 -0.88
N HIS A 246 1.94 27.37 -0.15
CA HIS A 246 3.23 27.31 0.54
C HIS A 246 4.30 26.51 -0.21
N GLY A 247 4.12 26.28 -1.51
CA GLY A 247 5.13 25.76 -2.40
C GLY A 247 5.14 24.23 -2.58
N ALA A 248 4.09 23.51 -2.14
CA ALA A 248 3.95 22.11 -2.50
C ALA A 248 3.61 21.95 -4.00
N TRP A 249 4.18 20.95 -4.65
CA TRP A 249 3.92 20.65 -6.07
C TRP A 249 2.62 19.88 -6.30
N ALA A 250 2.10 19.19 -5.28
CA ALA A 250 0.88 18.35 -5.34
C ALA A 250 0.02 18.52 -4.09
#